data_d8b2216cd9c8e82c5e4b26715319c465
#
_entry.id   d8b2216cd9c8e82c5e4b26715319c465
#
_cell.length_a   1.000
_cell.length_b   1.000
_cell.length_c   1.000
_cell.angle_alpha   90.00
_cell.angle_beta   90.00
_cell.angle_gamma   90.00
#
_symmetry.space_group_name_H-M   'P 1'
#
loop_
_entity.id
_entity.type
_entity.pdbx_description
1 polymer ?
#
loop_
_entity_poly.entity_id
_entity_poly.type
_entity_poly.pdbx_seq_one_letter_code
_entity_poly.pdbx_strand_id
1 'polypeptide(L)'
;METHVDLDAIHRHLTAFVLTPTRLLLTHIDDEPQTELGKMPRGLTTTEDIALARVSNALISRTYDNPADFEPGERPVEVALTLGWGSMRRIDTVPESCGDPDCDGDHGYSGSSYPEDVTLRVSAQAEGQAAVDQALDFALNLRRLVFEARRSAGLPGGL
;
A
#
# COMPACT_ATOMS: atom_id res chain seq x y z
N MET A 1 5.95 -11.73 1.08
CA MET A 1 5.75 -11.95 2.54
C MET A 1 6.81 -11.13 3.26
N GLU A 2 6.39 -10.05 3.90
CA GLU A 2 7.31 -9.23 4.71
C GLU A 2 7.33 -9.77 6.13
N THR A 3 8.52 -9.84 6.71
CA THR A 3 8.73 -10.28 8.09
C THR A 3 9.44 -9.15 8.82
N HIS A 4 8.74 -8.50 9.73
CA HIS A 4 9.35 -7.55 10.66
C HIS A 4 9.79 -8.30 11.92
N VAL A 5 11.05 -8.14 12.29
CA VAL A 5 11.60 -8.73 13.52
C VAL A 5 11.75 -7.61 14.53
N ASP A 6 10.82 -7.55 15.49
CA ASP A 6 11.05 -6.84 16.74
C ASP A 6 11.86 -7.72 17.69
N LEU A 7 12.65 -7.13 18.58
CA LEU A 7 13.57 -7.84 19.46
C LEU A 7 12.91 -8.94 20.33
N ASP A 8 11.58 -8.93 20.45
CA ASP A 8 10.81 -9.88 21.29
C ASP A 8 9.78 -10.73 20.53
N ALA A 9 9.50 -10.48 19.24
CA ALA A 9 8.53 -11.29 18.48
C ALA A 9 8.70 -11.17 16.96
N ILE A 10 8.48 -12.29 16.24
CA ILE A 10 8.41 -12.31 14.77
C ILE A 10 6.96 -12.06 14.38
N HIS A 11 6.71 -10.90 13.77
CA HIS A 11 5.42 -10.59 13.14
C HIS A 11 5.42 -11.02 11.69
N ARG A 12 4.39 -11.75 11.29
CA ARG A 12 4.18 -12.13 9.89
C ARG A 12 3.07 -11.28 9.32
N HIS A 13 3.39 -10.63 8.23
CA HIS A 13 2.44 -9.84 7.46
C HIS A 13 2.37 -10.35 6.03
N LEU A 14 1.16 -10.58 5.54
CA LEU A 14 0.90 -10.95 4.15
C LEU A 14 -0.12 -9.98 3.55
N THR A 15 0.23 -9.39 2.42
CA THR A 15 -0.70 -8.60 1.61
C THR A 15 -0.96 -9.30 0.30
N ALA A 16 -2.22 -9.49 -0.05
CA ALA A 16 -2.65 -10.08 -1.31
C ALA A 16 -3.52 -9.11 -2.11
N PHE A 17 -3.21 -8.98 -3.40
CA PHE A 17 -4.00 -8.20 -4.36
C PHE A 17 -4.69 -9.16 -5.33
N VAL A 18 -6.00 -9.07 -5.46
CA VAL A 18 -6.76 -9.86 -6.43
C VAL A 18 -7.54 -8.91 -7.33
N LEU A 19 -7.19 -8.92 -8.62
CA LEU A 19 -7.81 -8.07 -9.63
C LEU A 19 -8.90 -8.85 -10.38
N THR A 20 -10.08 -8.28 -10.41
CA THR A 20 -11.21 -8.75 -11.23
C THR A 20 -11.54 -7.72 -12.30
N PRO A 21 -12.43 -8.00 -13.26
CA PRO A 21 -12.79 -7.01 -14.29
C PRO A 21 -13.35 -5.69 -13.76
N THR A 22 -13.92 -5.67 -12.54
CA THR A 22 -14.61 -4.50 -11.98
C THR A 22 -14.12 -4.10 -10.60
N ARG A 23 -13.34 -4.96 -9.92
CA ARG A 23 -12.94 -4.78 -8.54
C ARG A 23 -11.47 -5.13 -8.30
N LEU A 24 -10.90 -4.46 -7.32
CA LEU A 24 -9.65 -4.83 -6.67
C LEU A 24 -9.97 -5.27 -5.24
N LEU A 25 -9.61 -6.49 -4.89
CA LEU A 25 -9.65 -6.98 -3.51
C LEU A 25 -8.25 -6.86 -2.93
N LEU A 26 -8.14 -6.18 -1.80
CA LEU A 26 -6.91 -6.04 -1.04
C LEU A 26 -7.09 -6.72 0.31
N THR A 27 -6.29 -7.74 0.57
CA THR A 27 -6.36 -8.51 1.81
C THR A 27 -5.05 -8.40 2.57
N HIS A 28 -5.11 -7.96 3.81
CA HIS A 28 -4.02 -7.99 4.78
C HIS A 28 -4.26 -9.11 5.78
N ILE A 29 -3.23 -9.86 6.07
CA ILE A 29 -3.23 -10.92 7.09
C ILE A 29 -2.05 -10.63 8.02
N ASP A 30 -2.36 -10.40 9.29
CA ASP A 30 -1.40 -10.12 10.34
C ASP A 30 -1.47 -11.20 11.40
N ASP A 31 -0.34 -11.68 11.91
CA ASP A 31 -0.30 -12.46 13.13
C ASP A 31 0.00 -11.55 14.33
N GLU A 32 -0.81 -11.68 15.37
CA GLU A 32 -0.52 -11.06 16.65
C GLU A 32 0.30 -12.06 17.48
N PRO A 33 1.55 -11.72 17.83
CA PRO A 33 2.36 -12.58 18.66
C PRO A 33 1.73 -12.73 20.05
N GLN A 34 2.02 -13.85 20.68
CA GLN A 34 1.60 -14.11 22.05
C GLN A 34 2.34 -13.17 23.00
N THR A 35 1.70 -12.09 23.44
CA THR A 35 2.28 -11.11 24.38
C THR A 35 2.12 -11.49 25.85
N GLU A 36 1.24 -12.45 26.17
CA GLU A 36 0.99 -12.91 27.53
C GLU A 36 1.04 -14.44 27.63
N LEU A 37 1.67 -14.95 28.68
CA LEU A 37 1.73 -16.39 28.96
C LEU A 37 0.30 -16.96 29.08
N GLY A 38 -0.01 -17.97 28.26
CA GLY A 38 -1.29 -18.67 28.28
C GLY A 38 -2.36 -18.14 27.33
N LYS A 39 -2.12 -17.03 26.59
CA LYS A 39 -3.01 -16.61 25.51
C LYS A 39 -2.64 -17.31 24.19
N MET A 40 -3.66 -17.73 23.45
CA MET A 40 -3.48 -18.29 22.11
C MET A 40 -3.08 -17.19 21.13
N PRO A 41 -2.14 -17.45 20.19
CA PRO A 41 -1.86 -16.53 19.10
C PRO A 41 -3.14 -16.21 18.29
N ARG A 42 -3.25 -14.99 17.81
CA ARG A 42 -4.37 -14.55 16.99
C ARG A 42 -3.87 -14.14 15.61
N GLY A 43 -4.70 -14.35 14.59
CA GLY A 43 -4.52 -13.79 13.27
C GLY A 43 -5.64 -12.80 12.98
N LEU A 44 -5.29 -11.64 12.43
CA LEU A 44 -6.22 -10.65 11.92
C LEU A 44 -6.21 -10.72 10.40
N THR A 45 -7.39 -10.80 9.80
CA THR A 45 -7.53 -10.68 8.34
C THR A 45 -8.47 -9.52 8.02
N THR A 46 -7.97 -8.56 7.26
CA THR A 46 -8.75 -7.42 6.77
C THR A 46 -8.82 -7.50 5.25
N THR A 47 -10.02 -7.42 4.69
CA THR A 47 -10.22 -7.39 3.23
C THR A 47 -10.99 -6.13 2.85
N GLU A 48 -10.40 -5.34 1.94
CA GLU A 48 -11.09 -4.25 1.28
C GLU A 48 -11.55 -4.69 -0.11
N ASP A 49 -12.79 -4.32 -0.46
CA ASP A 49 -13.39 -4.53 -1.77
C ASP A 49 -13.56 -3.18 -2.46
N ILE A 50 -12.65 -2.87 -3.40
CA ILE A 50 -12.52 -1.58 -4.04
C ILE A 50 -13.10 -1.66 -5.46
N ALA A 51 -14.17 -0.90 -5.75
CA ALA A 51 -14.64 -0.75 -7.11
C ALA A 51 -13.57 -0.02 -7.96
N LEU A 52 -13.17 -0.57 -9.11
CA LEU A 52 -12.11 0.01 -9.94
C LEU A 52 -12.42 1.46 -10.38
N ALA A 53 -13.68 1.82 -10.56
CA ALA A 53 -14.08 3.19 -10.86
C ALA A 53 -13.75 4.18 -9.73
N ARG A 54 -13.56 3.73 -8.49
CA ARG A 54 -13.17 4.55 -7.35
C ARG A 54 -11.67 4.75 -7.19
N VAL A 55 -10.86 3.96 -7.87
CA VAL A 55 -9.40 4.16 -7.87
C VAL A 55 -9.11 5.51 -8.50
N SER A 56 -8.60 6.44 -7.69
CA SER A 56 -8.33 7.83 -8.09
C SER A 56 -6.91 8.04 -8.57
N ASN A 57 -6.00 7.18 -8.12
CA ASN A 57 -4.59 7.23 -8.46
C ASN A 57 -4.03 5.82 -8.65
N ALA A 58 -3.25 5.62 -9.72
CA ALA A 58 -2.50 4.39 -10.00
C ALA A 58 -1.14 4.77 -10.60
N LEU A 59 -0.17 5.05 -9.73
CA LEU A 59 1.19 5.41 -10.12
C LEU A 59 2.03 4.15 -10.28
N ILE A 60 2.72 4.02 -11.43
CA ILE A 60 3.66 2.92 -11.70
C ILE A 60 5.04 3.53 -11.84
N SER A 61 5.93 3.25 -10.89
CA SER A 61 7.34 3.60 -10.95
C SER A 61 8.15 2.38 -11.41
N ARG A 62 9.16 2.63 -12.24
CA ARG A 62 10.08 1.61 -12.75
C ARG A 62 11.50 2.08 -12.53
N THR A 63 12.33 1.20 -11.99
CA THR A 63 13.76 1.46 -11.81
C THR A 63 14.53 0.63 -12.81
N TYR A 64 15.49 1.23 -13.47
CA TYR A 64 16.40 0.60 -14.42
C TYR A 64 17.83 0.78 -13.92
N ASP A 65 18.66 -0.25 -14.09
CA ASP A 65 20.08 -0.13 -13.88
C ASP A 65 20.73 0.66 -15.04
N ASN A 66 21.82 1.35 -14.73
CA ASN A 66 22.63 2.07 -15.72
C ASN A 66 21.82 2.91 -16.74
N PRO A 67 21.07 3.93 -16.30
CA PRO A 67 20.18 4.69 -17.18
C PRO A 67 20.90 5.43 -18.34
N ALA A 68 22.24 5.54 -18.28
CA ALA A 68 23.03 6.12 -19.36
C ALA A 68 23.09 5.23 -20.62
N ASP A 69 22.95 3.93 -20.44
CA ASP A 69 22.99 2.93 -21.51
C ASP A 69 21.61 2.29 -21.76
N PHE A 70 20.52 2.96 -21.32
CA PHE A 70 19.17 2.45 -21.48
C PHE A 70 18.79 2.20 -22.94
N GLU A 71 18.30 0.99 -23.23
CA GLU A 71 17.76 0.61 -24.53
C GLU A 71 16.23 0.44 -24.47
N PRO A 72 15.51 0.85 -25.55
CA PRO A 72 14.07 0.60 -25.63
C PRO A 72 13.74 -0.89 -25.54
N GLY A 73 12.86 -1.26 -24.60
CA GLY A 73 12.49 -2.65 -24.32
C GLY A 73 13.26 -3.29 -23.18
N GLU A 74 14.20 -2.58 -22.57
CA GLU A 74 14.86 -3.04 -21.37
C GLU A 74 13.86 -3.27 -20.23
N ARG A 75 14.11 -4.34 -19.44
CA ARG A 75 13.23 -4.68 -18.33
C ARG A 75 13.66 -3.93 -17.08
N PRO A 76 12.70 -3.39 -16.30
CA PRO A 76 13.03 -2.76 -15.03
C PRO A 76 13.55 -3.80 -14.02
N VAL A 77 14.45 -3.38 -13.16
CA VAL A 77 14.93 -4.18 -12.01
C VAL A 77 14.04 -4.04 -10.79
N GLU A 78 13.17 -3.03 -10.79
CA GLU A 78 12.20 -2.80 -9.73
C GLU A 78 10.93 -2.14 -10.28
N VAL A 79 9.79 -2.52 -9.74
CA VAL A 79 8.49 -1.90 -9.99
C VAL A 79 7.85 -1.53 -8.66
N ALA A 80 7.36 -0.28 -8.57
CA ALA A 80 6.49 0.14 -7.48
C ALA A 80 5.14 0.59 -8.05
N LEU A 81 4.05 0.04 -7.49
CA LEU A 81 2.67 0.41 -7.79
C LEU A 81 2.07 1.09 -6.56
N THR A 82 1.76 2.38 -6.68
CA THR A 82 1.06 3.13 -5.64
C THR A 82 -0.38 3.35 -6.05
N LEU A 83 -1.31 2.97 -5.19
CA LEU A 83 -2.75 3.03 -5.41
C LEU A 83 -3.43 3.90 -4.36
N GLY A 84 -4.34 4.77 -4.82
CA GLY A 84 -5.21 5.56 -3.95
C GLY A 84 -6.65 5.47 -4.43
N TRP A 85 -7.61 5.29 -3.51
CA TRP A 85 -9.05 5.25 -3.79
C TRP A 85 -9.87 6.23 -2.94
N GLY A 86 -9.20 7.11 -2.23
CA GLY A 86 -9.63 8.46 -1.84
C GLY A 86 -10.69 8.64 -0.76
N SER A 87 -11.10 7.62 -0.01
CA SER A 87 -12.05 7.83 1.09
C SER A 87 -11.43 7.68 2.49
N MET A 88 -10.33 6.98 2.61
CA MET A 88 -9.64 6.82 3.89
C MET A 88 -8.48 7.80 4.02
N ARG A 89 -8.31 8.35 5.20
CA ARG A 89 -7.20 9.22 5.53
C ARG A 89 -6.60 8.76 6.86
N ARG A 90 -5.30 8.62 6.87
CA ARG A 90 -4.55 8.46 8.10
C ARG A 90 -4.42 9.82 8.78
N ILE A 91 -4.69 9.87 10.07
CA ILE A 91 -4.55 11.07 10.90
C ILE A 91 -3.57 10.71 12.00
N ASP A 92 -2.39 11.34 11.95
CA ASP A 92 -1.39 11.22 13.01
C ASP A 92 -1.52 12.45 13.91
N THR A 93 -1.82 12.24 15.19
CA THR A 93 -2.02 13.32 16.16
C THR A 93 -1.03 13.21 17.31
N VAL A 94 -0.61 14.37 17.80
CA VAL A 94 0.20 14.51 19.00
C VAL A 94 -0.50 15.44 19.99
N PRO A 95 -0.44 15.19 21.30
CA PRO A 95 -0.95 16.11 22.31
C PRO A 95 -0.24 17.47 22.21
N GLU A 96 -0.99 18.54 22.29
CA GLU A 96 -0.44 19.90 22.38
C GLU A 96 -0.14 20.29 23.83
N SER A 97 0.77 21.24 24.00
CA SER A 97 1.16 21.78 25.28
C SER A 97 1.52 23.25 25.14
N CYS A 98 1.14 24.08 26.07
CA CYS A 98 1.57 25.49 26.13
C CYS A 98 3.00 25.67 26.66
N GLY A 99 3.67 24.59 27.08
CA GLY A 99 5.01 24.64 27.65
C GLY A 99 5.07 25.15 29.11
N ASP A 100 3.94 25.47 29.72
CA ASP A 100 3.87 25.83 31.13
C ASP A 100 3.74 24.55 31.98
N PRO A 101 4.73 24.24 32.84
CA PRO A 101 4.72 23.02 33.66
C PRO A 101 3.61 22.99 34.71
N ASP A 102 3.05 24.15 35.08
CA ASP A 102 1.97 24.28 36.06
C ASP A 102 0.57 24.36 35.40
N CYS A 103 0.51 24.22 34.08
CA CYS A 103 -0.76 24.24 33.36
C CYS A 103 -1.40 22.85 33.34
N ASP A 104 -2.61 22.74 33.90
CA ASP A 104 -3.45 21.56 33.91
C ASP A 104 -4.62 21.63 32.90
N GLY A 105 -4.57 22.62 32.00
CA GLY A 105 -5.54 22.77 30.90
C GLY A 105 -5.38 21.71 29.80
N ASP A 106 -6.50 21.26 29.24
CA ASP A 106 -6.50 20.45 28.01
C ASP A 106 -6.20 21.34 26.81
N HIS A 107 -5.05 21.10 26.16
CA HIS A 107 -4.62 21.83 24.96
C HIS A 107 -5.03 21.15 23.66
N GLY A 108 -5.75 20.02 23.75
CA GLY A 108 -6.17 19.25 22.59
C GLY A 108 -5.00 18.53 21.88
N TYR A 109 -5.18 18.33 20.57
CA TYR A 109 -4.21 17.64 19.73
C TYR A 109 -3.96 18.41 18.45
N SER A 110 -2.72 18.46 18.00
CA SER A 110 -2.38 18.81 16.62
C SER A 110 -2.07 17.58 15.80
N GLY A 111 -2.19 17.67 14.50
CA GLY A 111 -1.92 16.51 13.67
C GLY A 111 -1.89 16.79 12.18
N SER A 112 -1.41 15.78 11.46
CA SER A 112 -1.37 15.76 10.00
C SER A 112 -2.30 14.70 9.46
N SER A 113 -2.95 15.00 8.33
CA SER A 113 -3.87 14.08 7.66
C SER A 113 -3.35 13.76 6.27
N TYR A 114 -3.15 12.49 5.98
CA TYR A 114 -2.64 11.97 4.69
C TYR A 114 -3.68 11.08 4.03
N PRO A 115 -3.77 11.06 2.68
CA PRO A 115 -4.47 9.99 1.99
C PRO A 115 -3.89 8.64 2.38
N GLU A 116 -4.73 7.63 2.56
CA GLU A 116 -4.26 6.26 2.75
C GLU A 116 -3.99 5.66 1.37
N ASP A 117 -2.72 5.61 1.00
CA ASP A 117 -2.26 5.01 -0.24
C ASP A 117 -1.60 3.65 0.08
N VAL A 118 -1.79 2.67 -0.80
CA VAL A 118 -1.07 1.40 -0.72
C VAL A 118 0.01 1.36 -1.79
N THR A 119 1.22 1.02 -1.39
CA THR A 119 2.34 0.81 -2.31
C THR A 119 2.79 -0.64 -2.28
N LEU A 120 2.69 -1.31 -3.44
CA LEU A 120 3.34 -2.59 -3.71
C LEU A 120 4.68 -2.32 -4.37
N ARG A 121 5.77 -2.83 -3.81
CA ARG A 121 7.12 -2.75 -4.37
C ARG A 121 7.67 -4.14 -4.57
N VAL A 122 8.21 -4.41 -5.75
CA VAL A 122 8.83 -5.69 -6.12
C VAL A 122 10.16 -5.42 -6.80
N SER A 123 11.23 -6.05 -6.33
CA SER A 123 12.58 -5.88 -6.87
C SER A 123 13.18 -7.20 -7.32
N ALA A 124 13.99 -7.16 -8.39
CA ALA A 124 14.68 -8.34 -8.88
C ALA A 124 15.71 -8.88 -7.87
N GLN A 125 16.24 -8.00 -7.02
CA GLN A 125 17.21 -8.39 -5.99
C GLN A 125 16.56 -9.26 -4.90
N ALA A 126 15.31 -8.95 -4.49
CA ALA A 126 14.64 -9.67 -3.42
C ALA A 126 13.81 -10.86 -3.94
N GLU A 127 13.03 -10.66 -5.01
CA GLU A 127 12.03 -11.63 -5.48
C GLU A 127 12.36 -12.25 -6.83
N GLY A 128 13.41 -11.79 -7.51
CA GLY A 128 13.81 -12.23 -8.84
C GLY A 128 13.08 -11.50 -9.98
N GLN A 129 13.67 -11.53 -11.18
CA GLN A 129 13.17 -10.79 -12.35
C GLN A 129 11.75 -11.22 -12.77
N ALA A 130 11.42 -12.51 -12.62
CA ALA A 130 10.09 -13.01 -12.97
C ALA A 130 8.98 -12.36 -12.11
N ALA A 131 9.25 -12.09 -10.84
CA ALA A 131 8.30 -11.39 -9.96
C ALA A 131 8.13 -9.92 -10.37
N VAL A 132 9.20 -9.24 -10.79
CA VAL A 132 9.14 -7.87 -11.31
C VAL A 132 8.30 -7.81 -12.58
N ASP A 133 8.51 -8.74 -13.51
CA ASP A 133 7.73 -8.82 -14.75
C ASP A 133 6.24 -9.04 -14.45
N GLN A 134 5.90 -9.96 -13.54
CA GLN A 134 4.52 -10.21 -13.10
C GLN A 134 3.89 -8.98 -12.43
N ALA A 135 4.64 -8.29 -11.56
CA ALA A 135 4.17 -7.07 -10.92
C ALA A 135 3.90 -5.95 -11.93
N LEU A 136 4.75 -5.81 -12.94
CA LEU A 136 4.54 -4.85 -14.02
C LEU A 136 3.30 -5.19 -14.85
N ASP A 137 3.12 -6.45 -15.24
CA ASP A 137 1.95 -6.90 -15.99
C ASP A 137 0.65 -6.68 -15.18
N PHE A 138 0.68 -7.01 -13.88
CA PHE A 138 -0.44 -6.73 -12.98
C PHE A 138 -0.77 -5.24 -12.93
N ALA A 139 0.24 -4.39 -12.73
CA ALA A 139 0.07 -2.94 -12.61
C ALA A 139 -0.48 -2.32 -13.91
N LEU A 140 0.02 -2.74 -15.07
CA LEU A 140 -0.46 -2.28 -16.38
C LEU A 140 -1.91 -2.72 -16.65
N ASN A 141 -2.25 -3.97 -16.31
CA ASN A 141 -3.61 -4.48 -16.46
C ASN A 141 -4.58 -3.77 -15.50
N LEU A 142 -4.21 -3.56 -14.25
CA LEU A 142 -5.00 -2.78 -13.30
C LEU A 142 -5.29 -1.38 -13.84
N ARG A 143 -4.26 -0.65 -14.29
CA ARG A 143 -4.42 0.71 -14.82
C ARG A 143 -5.36 0.74 -16.01
N ARG A 144 -5.27 -0.24 -16.92
CA ARG A 144 -6.18 -0.39 -18.08
C ARG A 144 -7.62 -0.58 -17.60
N LEU A 145 -7.87 -1.50 -16.67
CA LEU A 145 -9.21 -1.79 -16.15
C LEU A 145 -9.79 -0.61 -15.37
N VAL A 146 -8.97 0.11 -14.61
CA VAL A 146 -9.38 1.35 -13.91
C VAL A 146 -9.83 2.39 -14.93
N PHE A 147 -9.07 2.61 -15.99
CA PHE A 147 -9.44 3.55 -17.05
C PHE A 147 -10.79 3.18 -17.71
N GLU A 148 -10.98 1.89 -18.04
CA GLU A 148 -12.21 1.37 -18.62
C GLU A 148 -13.41 1.54 -17.68
N ALA A 149 -13.23 1.21 -16.39
CA ALA A 149 -14.27 1.34 -15.36
C ALA A 149 -14.68 2.81 -15.15
N ARG A 150 -13.71 3.72 -15.06
CA ARG A 150 -13.96 5.17 -14.91
C ARG A 150 -14.68 5.75 -16.11
N ARG A 151 -14.25 5.41 -17.32
CA ARG A 151 -14.90 5.81 -18.56
C ARG A 151 -16.36 5.33 -18.61
N SER A 152 -16.63 4.08 -18.24
CA SER A 152 -17.97 3.51 -18.20
C SER A 152 -18.88 4.17 -17.16
N ALA A 153 -18.29 4.67 -16.08
CA ALA A 153 -18.98 5.42 -15.02
C ALA A 153 -19.15 6.92 -15.34
N GLY A 154 -18.70 7.40 -16.50
CA GLY A 154 -18.75 8.83 -16.86
C GLY A 154 -17.81 9.73 -16.07
N LEU A 155 -16.79 9.15 -15.42
CA LEU A 155 -15.79 9.87 -14.64
C LEU A 155 -14.62 10.32 -15.54
N PRO A 156 -13.93 11.44 -15.21
CA PRO A 156 -12.76 11.87 -15.94
C PRO A 156 -11.72 10.75 -16.05
N GLY A 157 -11.21 10.49 -17.25
CA GLY A 157 -10.26 9.42 -17.53
C GLY A 157 -8.81 9.72 -17.12
N GLY A 158 -8.56 10.81 -16.41
CA GLY A 158 -7.21 11.16 -15.93
C GLY A 158 -6.78 10.26 -14.76
N LEU A 159 -5.71 9.49 -15.00
CA LEU A 159 -4.84 8.91 -13.98
C LEU A 159 -3.47 9.56 -14.11
#